data_0fa890bb00bb4e1766271581ed287aab
#
_entry.id   0fa890bb00bb4e1766271581ed287aab
#
_cell.length_a   1.000
_cell.length_b   1.000
_cell.length_c   1.000
_cell.angle_alpha   90.00
_cell.angle_beta   90.00
_cell.angle_gamma   90.00
#
_symmetry.space_group_name_H-M   'P 1'
#
loop_
_entity.id
_entity.type
_entity.pdbx_description
1 polymer ?
#
loop_
_entity_poly.entity_id
_entity_poly.type
_entity_poly.pdbx_seq_one_letter_code
_entity_poly.pdbx_strand_id
1 'polypeptide(L)'
;MAGPLLRRILPGAAAAGALFISAAFNGSTSNPAVAQGSTPGLLEFRWDTDRDYRKLYYFLTSSLENDRSEWFLTLRKKDRKTAILKLTVTVPEYFDSKLKADRMKLCRTSPGGMMSRSKCLETIPATIEVNENQTAIEVFPDQPLPSDSDYSLYIKLFNPQGKRMYQFNALVQSPGDVPMSGYRGSWLIDVD
;
A
#
# COMPACT_ATOMS: atom_id res chain seq x y z
N MET A 1 -60.91 -31.79 15.70
CA MET A 1 -61.15 -33.17 15.35
C MET A 1 -59.83 -33.87 15.17
N ALA A 2 -59.58 -34.67 16.18
CA ALA A 2 -59.04 -36.02 16.11
C ALA A 2 -57.60 -36.17 15.56
N GLY A 3 -56.68 -36.36 16.49
CA GLY A 3 -55.57 -37.25 16.58
C GLY A 3 -55.93 -38.74 16.48
N PRO A 4 -55.17 -39.74 17.00
CA PRO A 4 -53.66 -39.87 17.14
C PRO A 4 -53.26 -41.29 16.65
N LEU A 5 -52.00 -41.75 16.88
CA LEU A 5 -51.56 -43.07 17.41
C LEU A 5 -50.18 -43.46 16.88
N LEU A 6 -49.19 -43.35 17.69
CA LEU A 6 -48.50 -44.41 18.45
C LEU A 6 -48.44 -45.81 17.84
N ARG A 7 -47.23 -46.32 17.57
CA ARG A 7 -46.82 -47.68 17.96
C ARG A 7 -45.31 -47.87 18.00
N ARG A 8 -44.91 -48.18 19.20
CA ARG A 8 -43.67 -48.87 19.64
C ARG A 8 -43.43 -50.17 18.91
N ILE A 9 -42.20 -50.65 18.83
CA ILE A 9 -41.69 -51.91 19.40
C ILE A 9 -40.18 -51.99 19.18
N LEU A 10 -39.41 -52.16 20.26
CA LEU A 10 -38.10 -52.80 20.45
C LEU A 10 -38.34 -54.33 20.62
N PRO A 11 -37.35 -55.24 20.80
CA PRO A 11 -35.88 -55.17 20.74
C PRO A 11 -35.28 -56.38 19.97
N GLY A 12 -33.94 -56.43 19.84
CA GLY A 12 -33.23 -57.65 19.46
C GLY A 12 -31.69 -57.50 19.70
N ALA A 13 -31.26 -58.13 20.76
CA ALA A 13 -29.86 -58.25 21.12
C ALA A 13 -29.22 -59.50 20.49
N ALA A 14 -27.93 -59.44 20.11
CA ALA A 14 -26.92 -60.55 20.14
C ALA A 14 -25.62 -59.97 19.57
N ALA A 15 -24.60 -59.78 20.32
CA ALA A 15 -23.53 -60.68 20.80
C ALA A 15 -22.36 -60.84 19.81
N ALA A 16 -21.20 -60.34 20.28
CA ALA A 16 -19.84 -60.88 20.21
C ALA A 16 -19.08 -60.94 18.89
N GLY A 17 -17.93 -60.29 18.92
CA GLY A 17 -16.83 -60.46 17.97
C GLY A 17 -15.70 -59.47 18.21
N ALA A 18 -14.84 -59.71 19.20
CA ALA A 18 -13.65 -58.93 19.41
C ALA A 18 -12.58 -59.33 18.38
N LEU A 19 -12.18 -58.37 17.57
CA LEU A 19 -10.93 -58.44 16.80
C LEU A 19 -10.12 -57.16 17.09
N PHE A 20 -9.11 -57.31 17.92
CA PHE A 20 -8.10 -56.25 18.12
C PHE A 20 -7.24 -56.18 16.87
N ILE A 21 -7.45 -55.15 16.09
CA ILE A 21 -6.48 -54.72 15.07
C ILE A 21 -5.77 -53.50 15.65
N SER A 22 -4.54 -53.74 16.08
CA SER A 22 -3.62 -52.67 16.46
C SER A 22 -3.25 -51.85 15.21
N ALA A 23 -3.97 -50.78 14.95
CA ALA A 23 -3.56 -49.78 13.98
C ALA A 23 -2.53 -48.87 14.67
N ALA A 24 -1.29 -48.98 14.24
CA ALA A 24 -0.24 -48.04 14.58
C ALA A 24 -0.67 -46.64 14.08
N PHE A 25 -1.06 -45.78 14.99
CA PHE A 25 -1.23 -44.37 14.74
C PHE A 25 0.16 -43.75 14.51
N ASN A 26 0.57 -43.69 13.25
CA ASN A 26 1.58 -42.71 12.86
C ASN A 26 0.97 -41.32 13.04
N GLY A 27 1.22 -40.74 14.19
CA GLY A 27 0.90 -39.36 14.46
C GLY A 27 1.70 -38.42 13.54
N SER A 28 1.11 -38.10 12.41
CA SER A 28 1.54 -36.94 11.65
C SER A 28 1.19 -35.71 12.48
N THR A 29 2.15 -35.23 13.25
CA THR A 29 2.07 -33.89 13.84
C THR A 29 2.09 -32.90 12.69
N SER A 30 0.92 -32.48 12.21
CA SER A 30 0.78 -31.31 11.40
C SER A 30 1.20 -30.11 12.26
N ASN A 31 2.45 -29.70 12.14
CA ASN A 31 2.86 -28.41 12.65
C ASN A 31 1.95 -27.35 11.98
N PRO A 32 1.22 -26.53 12.75
CA PRO A 32 0.56 -25.39 12.15
C PRO A 32 1.67 -24.53 11.51
N ALA A 33 1.57 -24.32 10.22
CA ALA A 33 2.39 -23.32 9.54
C ALA A 33 2.04 -21.98 10.19
N VAL A 34 2.87 -21.54 11.13
CA VAL A 34 2.85 -20.18 11.62
C VAL A 34 3.25 -19.35 10.40
N ALA A 35 2.28 -18.69 9.79
CA ALA A 35 2.57 -17.63 8.86
C ALA A 35 3.35 -16.59 9.67
N GLN A 36 4.67 -16.64 9.55
CA GLN A 36 5.52 -15.56 10.02
C GLN A 36 5.15 -14.37 9.15
N GLY A 37 4.23 -13.55 9.67
CA GLY A 37 4.08 -12.20 9.19
C GLY A 37 5.44 -11.54 9.40
N SER A 38 6.23 -11.47 8.35
CA SER A 38 7.40 -10.63 8.32
C SER A 38 6.93 -9.18 8.39
N THR A 39 6.78 -8.67 9.62
CA THR A 39 6.85 -7.23 9.82
C THR A 39 8.23 -6.83 9.29
N PRO A 40 8.32 -5.97 8.27
CA PRO A 40 9.60 -5.48 7.82
C PRO A 40 10.28 -4.84 9.02
N GLY A 41 11.38 -5.41 9.47
CA GLY A 41 12.19 -4.83 10.53
C GLY A 41 12.61 -3.42 10.09
N LEU A 42 12.56 -2.47 11.01
CA LEU A 42 12.86 -1.04 10.84
C LEU A 42 14.25 -0.72 10.25
N LEU A 43 15.07 -1.75 9.97
CA LEU A 43 16.42 -1.64 9.40
C LEU A 43 16.75 -2.84 8.49
N GLU A 44 15.80 -3.31 7.71
CA GLU A 44 16.17 -4.24 6.65
C GLU A 44 16.84 -3.44 5.52
N PHE A 45 18.11 -3.17 5.67
CA PHE A 45 19.00 -2.82 4.56
C PHE A 45 19.10 -4.06 3.67
N ARG A 46 18.09 -4.31 2.87
CA ARG A 46 18.18 -5.25 1.79
C ARG A 46 19.02 -4.60 0.69
N TRP A 47 20.26 -5.01 0.62
CA TRP A 47 21.05 -4.96 -0.61
C TRP A 47 20.52 -5.98 -1.63
N ASP A 48 19.27 -6.36 -1.47
CA ASP A 48 18.63 -7.24 -2.41
C ASP A 48 18.41 -6.45 -3.69
N THR A 49 19.02 -6.91 -4.76
CA THR A 49 18.75 -6.53 -6.13
C THR A 49 17.33 -7.00 -6.51
N ASP A 50 16.36 -6.68 -5.68
CA ASP A 50 14.96 -6.91 -5.97
C ASP A 50 14.64 -6.03 -7.18
N ARG A 51 14.55 -6.67 -8.36
CA ARG A 51 14.27 -6.01 -9.63
C ARG A 51 12.96 -5.21 -9.60
N ASP A 52 12.16 -5.42 -8.56
CA ASP A 52 10.87 -4.78 -8.36
C ASP A 52 10.94 -3.52 -7.51
N TYR A 53 12.06 -3.31 -6.78
CA TYR A 53 12.24 -2.08 -6.00
C TYR A 53 12.73 -0.94 -6.89
N ARG A 54 11.89 0.08 -7.07
CA ARG A 54 12.22 1.28 -7.84
C ARG A 54 12.20 2.51 -6.96
N LYS A 55 13.36 3.17 -6.79
CA LYS A 55 13.43 4.46 -6.11
C LYS A 55 12.89 5.58 -7.01
N LEU A 56 11.88 6.27 -6.53
CA LEU A 56 11.30 7.43 -7.20
C LEU A 56 11.97 8.72 -6.74
N TYR A 57 11.89 9.74 -7.59
CA TYR A 57 12.45 11.07 -7.29
C TYR A 57 11.49 11.88 -6.45
N TYR A 58 12.02 12.55 -5.43
CA TYR A 58 11.29 13.54 -4.65
C TYR A 58 12.14 14.79 -4.42
N PHE A 59 11.50 15.86 -4.04
CA PHE A 59 12.14 17.10 -3.62
C PHE A 59 11.38 17.69 -2.42
N LEU A 60 12.11 18.13 -1.42
CA LEU A 60 11.61 18.83 -0.23
C LEU A 60 12.20 20.23 -0.19
N THR A 61 11.46 21.21 0.28
CA THR A 61 12.00 22.56 0.51
C THR A 61 12.78 22.63 1.82
N SER A 62 12.46 21.77 2.79
CA SER A 62 13.21 21.56 4.03
C SER A 62 13.16 20.09 4.40
N SER A 63 14.26 19.53 4.92
CA SER A 63 14.31 18.19 5.50
C SER A 63 14.27 18.20 7.03
N LEU A 64 14.31 19.37 7.67
CA LEU A 64 14.34 19.48 9.12
C LEU A 64 13.01 19.07 9.74
N GLU A 65 13.07 18.34 10.87
CA GLU A 65 11.88 17.96 11.65
C GLU A 65 11.07 19.19 12.09
N ASN A 66 9.74 19.04 12.17
CA ASN A 66 8.82 20.11 12.56
C ASN A 66 8.86 21.38 11.68
N ASP A 67 9.67 21.41 10.65
CA ASP A 67 9.75 22.57 9.76
C ASP A 67 8.63 22.52 8.72
N ARG A 68 8.21 23.70 8.27
CA ARG A 68 7.23 23.82 7.18
C ARG A 68 7.91 23.49 5.86
N SER A 69 7.42 22.47 5.20
CA SER A 69 7.99 21.97 3.96
C SER A 69 6.96 21.80 2.86
N GLU A 70 7.44 21.91 1.65
CA GLU A 70 6.71 21.58 0.43
C GLU A 70 7.36 20.34 -0.19
N TRP A 71 6.57 19.29 -0.31
CA TRP A 71 7.00 18.00 -0.85
C TRP A 71 6.53 17.84 -2.28
N PHE A 72 7.42 17.41 -3.14
CA PHE A 72 7.12 17.04 -4.52
C PHE A 72 7.43 15.55 -4.70
N LEU A 73 6.42 14.71 -4.61
CA LEU A 73 6.51 13.27 -4.86
C LEU A 73 6.34 13.04 -6.35
N THR A 74 7.45 12.83 -7.06
CA THR A 74 7.49 12.89 -8.53
C THR A 74 7.45 11.50 -9.16
N LEU A 75 6.54 11.31 -10.09
CA LEU A 75 6.51 10.22 -11.05
C LEU A 75 7.04 10.76 -12.40
N ARG A 76 8.29 10.45 -12.70
CA ARG A 76 8.91 10.87 -13.96
C ARG A 76 8.36 10.08 -15.14
N LYS A 77 8.35 10.68 -16.31
CA LYS A 77 7.98 10.00 -17.57
C LYS A 77 8.76 8.71 -17.79
N LYS A 78 10.05 8.66 -17.41
CA LYS A 78 10.89 7.46 -17.50
C LYS A 78 10.47 6.33 -16.56
N ASP A 79 9.73 6.62 -15.50
CA ASP A 79 9.32 5.64 -14.48
C ASP A 79 8.03 4.92 -14.86
N ARG A 80 7.39 5.30 -15.98
CA ARG A 80 6.13 4.74 -16.44
C ARG A 80 6.04 4.69 -17.97
N LYS A 81 5.31 3.70 -18.47
CA LYS A 81 5.09 3.51 -19.91
C LYS A 81 3.64 3.77 -20.31
N THR A 82 2.75 3.87 -19.36
CA THR A 82 1.30 3.98 -19.56
C THR A 82 0.75 5.24 -18.90
N ALA A 83 -0.41 5.70 -19.35
CA ALA A 83 -1.15 6.76 -18.70
C ALA A 83 -1.57 6.37 -17.27
N ILE A 84 -1.88 7.37 -16.44
CA ILE A 84 -2.35 7.19 -15.07
C ILE A 84 -3.82 7.59 -15.00
N LEU A 85 -4.68 6.67 -14.55
CA LEU A 85 -6.09 6.92 -14.23
C LEU A 85 -6.27 7.28 -12.76
N LYS A 86 -5.51 6.64 -11.88
CA LYS A 86 -5.51 6.86 -10.44
C LYS A 86 -4.10 6.68 -9.90
N LEU A 87 -3.71 7.54 -8.98
CA LEU A 87 -2.50 7.36 -8.17
C LEU A 87 -2.91 7.18 -6.72
N THR A 88 -2.46 6.09 -6.10
CA THR A 88 -2.54 5.88 -4.66
C THR A 88 -1.14 5.95 -4.07
N VAL A 89 -0.97 6.79 -3.07
CA VAL A 89 0.28 6.91 -2.31
C VAL A 89 0.05 6.29 -0.95
N THR A 90 0.74 5.19 -0.63
CA THR A 90 0.69 4.62 0.73
C THR A 90 1.64 5.37 1.64
N VAL A 91 1.18 5.67 2.82
CA VAL A 91 1.89 6.41 3.87
C VAL A 91 2.18 5.45 5.02
N PRO A 92 3.40 5.41 5.54
CA PRO A 92 3.71 4.53 6.66
C PRO A 92 2.94 4.94 7.92
N GLU A 93 2.46 3.97 8.70
CA GLU A 93 1.63 4.21 9.91
C GLU A 93 2.34 5.07 10.97
N TYR A 94 3.66 5.04 10.99
CA TYR A 94 4.47 5.86 11.91
C TYR A 94 4.73 7.29 11.43
N PHE A 95 4.06 7.71 10.33
CA PHE A 95 4.13 9.08 9.84
C PHE A 95 3.17 9.96 10.64
N ASP A 96 3.71 10.79 11.52
CA ASP A 96 2.96 11.58 12.50
C ASP A 96 2.56 12.99 12.03
N SER A 97 2.95 13.38 10.80
CA SER A 97 2.52 14.65 10.24
C SER A 97 1.12 14.58 9.65
N LYS A 98 0.32 15.61 9.92
CA LYS A 98 -1.07 15.66 9.46
C LYS A 98 -1.19 15.95 7.97
N LEU A 99 -1.73 14.99 7.25
CA LEU A 99 -2.04 15.11 5.82
C LEU A 99 -3.41 15.77 5.63
N LYS A 100 -3.49 16.78 4.78
CA LYS A 100 -4.73 17.51 4.47
C LYS A 100 -4.88 17.63 2.95
N ALA A 101 -5.98 17.12 2.41
CA ALA A 101 -6.26 17.15 0.98
C ALA A 101 -6.29 18.59 0.41
N ASP A 102 -6.79 19.55 1.18
CA ASP A 102 -6.83 20.98 0.81
C ASP A 102 -5.44 21.62 0.68
N ARG A 103 -4.40 20.98 1.17
CA ARG A 103 -3.00 21.40 1.06
C ARG A 103 -2.21 20.59 0.04
N MET A 104 -2.90 19.84 -0.80
CA MET A 104 -2.33 19.01 -1.84
C MET A 104 -2.81 19.45 -3.21
N LYS A 105 -2.00 19.21 -4.22
CA LYS A 105 -2.38 19.38 -5.62
C LYS A 105 -1.58 18.47 -6.51
N LEU A 106 -2.19 18.08 -7.63
CA LEU A 106 -1.49 17.37 -8.68
C LEU A 106 -0.87 18.40 -9.64
N CYS A 107 0.40 18.25 -9.92
CA CYS A 107 1.15 19.17 -10.78
C CYS A 107 1.78 18.45 -11.97
N ARG A 108 1.74 19.07 -13.15
CA ARG A 108 2.76 18.84 -14.17
C ARG A 108 4.02 19.56 -13.70
N THR A 109 5.12 18.83 -13.57
CA THR A 109 6.29 19.29 -12.83
C THR A 109 7.53 19.34 -13.72
N SER A 110 8.34 20.38 -13.55
CA SER A 110 9.73 20.32 -13.95
C SER A 110 10.51 19.76 -12.78
N PRO A 111 11.03 18.52 -12.90
CA PRO A 111 11.87 17.98 -11.84
C PRO A 111 13.12 18.84 -11.72
N GLY A 112 13.49 19.16 -10.49
CA GLY A 112 14.72 19.88 -10.22
C GLY A 112 15.95 19.08 -10.65
N GLY A 113 17.06 19.74 -10.76
CA GLY A 113 18.38 19.16 -10.95
C GLY A 113 19.32 19.62 -9.83
N MET A 114 20.62 19.40 -10.02
CA MET A 114 21.63 19.79 -9.03
C MET A 114 21.61 21.29 -8.67
N MET A 115 21.14 22.16 -9.59
CA MET A 115 21.11 23.61 -9.40
C MET A 115 19.70 24.22 -9.51
N SER A 116 18.67 23.42 -9.65
CA SER A 116 17.29 23.91 -9.81
C SER A 116 16.32 23.14 -8.92
N ARG A 117 15.36 23.87 -8.31
CA ARG A 117 14.31 23.30 -7.48
C ARG A 117 13.21 22.71 -8.36
N SER A 118 12.54 21.66 -7.88
CA SER A 118 11.31 21.20 -8.50
C SER A 118 10.24 22.30 -8.47
N LYS A 119 9.53 22.47 -9.57
CA LYS A 119 8.48 23.47 -9.70
C LYS A 119 7.23 22.89 -10.31
N CYS A 120 6.08 23.27 -9.75
CA CYS A 120 4.79 23.04 -10.37
C CYS A 120 4.64 24.00 -11.56
N LEU A 121 4.67 23.46 -12.78
CA LEU A 121 4.48 24.24 -14.01
C LEU A 121 3.01 24.53 -14.24
N GLU A 122 2.17 23.54 -13.93
CA GLU A 122 0.73 23.60 -14.14
C GLU A 122 0.05 22.73 -13.10
N THR A 123 -1.02 23.23 -12.53
CA THR A 123 -1.89 22.43 -11.66
C THR A 123 -2.87 21.65 -12.52
N ILE A 124 -2.87 20.34 -12.34
CA ILE A 124 -3.77 19.42 -13.05
C ILE A 124 -5.04 19.25 -12.21
N PRO A 125 -6.23 19.44 -12.80
CA PRO A 125 -7.48 19.16 -12.11
C PRO A 125 -7.55 17.70 -11.65
N ALA A 126 -7.80 17.50 -10.36
CA ALA A 126 -7.87 16.18 -9.74
C ALA A 126 -8.61 16.25 -8.41
N THR A 127 -9.36 15.21 -8.09
CA THR A 127 -9.88 14.99 -6.74
C THR A 127 -8.80 14.30 -5.92
N ILE A 128 -8.51 14.81 -4.73
CA ILE A 128 -7.51 14.25 -3.81
C ILE A 128 -8.20 13.92 -2.49
N GLU A 129 -8.04 12.68 -2.06
CA GLU A 129 -8.62 12.17 -0.83
C GLU A 129 -7.53 11.60 0.06
N VAL A 130 -7.68 11.77 1.37
CA VAL A 130 -6.85 11.16 2.40
C VAL A 130 -7.75 10.29 3.24
N ASN A 131 -7.38 9.03 3.42
CA ASN A 131 -8.18 8.12 4.24
C ASN A 131 -8.17 8.54 5.73
N GLU A 132 -9.14 8.07 6.49
CA GLU A 132 -9.32 8.44 7.91
C GLU A 132 -8.09 8.15 8.76
N ASN A 133 -7.39 7.05 8.49
CA ASN A 133 -6.19 6.63 9.21
C ASN A 133 -4.92 7.34 8.73
N GLN A 134 -5.00 8.21 7.72
CA GLN A 134 -3.86 8.94 7.12
C GLN A 134 -2.75 8.02 6.56
N THR A 135 -3.09 6.79 6.20
CA THR A 135 -2.18 5.79 5.64
C THR A 135 -2.21 5.71 4.11
N ALA A 136 -3.14 6.42 3.48
CA ALA A 136 -3.25 6.48 2.02
C ALA A 136 -3.74 7.84 1.53
N ILE A 137 -3.15 8.30 0.42
CA ILE A 137 -3.60 9.45 -0.35
C ILE A 137 -4.03 8.92 -1.71
N GLU A 138 -5.26 9.19 -2.09
CA GLU A 138 -5.80 8.82 -3.39
C GLU A 138 -5.96 10.06 -4.27
N VAL A 139 -5.45 9.99 -5.48
CA VAL A 139 -5.49 11.07 -6.46
C VAL A 139 -6.20 10.58 -7.70
N PHE A 140 -7.30 11.23 -8.04
CA PHE A 140 -8.13 10.96 -9.19
C PHE A 140 -8.05 12.14 -10.16
N PRO A 141 -7.16 12.10 -11.16
CA PRO A 141 -7.12 13.12 -12.20
C PRO A 141 -8.43 13.14 -12.99
N ASP A 142 -8.95 14.31 -13.32
CA ASP A 142 -10.18 14.46 -14.13
C ASP A 142 -10.01 13.87 -15.53
N GLN A 143 -8.76 13.81 -16.01
CA GLN A 143 -8.38 13.16 -17.27
C GLN A 143 -7.15 12.27 -17.07
N PRO A 144 -7.03 11.18 -17.82
CA PRO A 144 -5.85 10.31 -17.74
C PRO A 144 -4.56 11.09 -17.97
N LEU A 145 -3.59 10.95 -17.06
CA LEU A 145 -2.29 11.61 -17.20
C LEU A 145 -1.45 10.89 -18.25
N PRO A 146 -1.07 11.54 -19.36
CA PRO A 146 -0.26 10.92 -20.38
C PRO A 146 1.15 10.54 -19.88
N SER A 147 1.82 9.63 -20.58
CA SER A 147 3.13 9.12 -20.16
C SER A 147 4.33 9.98 -20.55
N ASP A 148 4.12 11.07 -21.25
CA ASP A 148 5.15 11.94 -21.84
C ASP A 148 5.69 13.04 -20.94
N SER A 149 5.04 13.30 -19.79
CA SER A 149 5.35 14.39 -18.89
C SER A 149 5.63 13.90 -17.47
N ASP A 150 6.33 14.70 -16.68
CA ASP A 150 6.58 14.42 -15.27
C ASP A 150 5.46 15.02 -14.41
N TYR A 151 4.93 14.22 -13.48
CA TYR A 151 3.88 14.67 -12.57
C TYR A 151 4.32 14.50 -11.13
N SER A 152 3.89 15.42 -10.28
CA SER A 152 4.13 15.33 -8.85
C SER A 152 2.85 15.51 -8.06
N LEU A 153 2.70 14.70 -7.04
CA LEU A 153 1.83 15.06 -5.93
C LEU A 153 2.58 16.09 -5.08
N TYR A 154 2.10 17.32 -5.12
CA TYR A 154 2.58 18.40 -4.27
C TYR A 154 1.83 18.35 -2.96
N ILE A 155 2.55 18.40 -1.84
CA ILE A 155 2.00 18.39 -0.49
C ILE A 155 2.66 19.51 0.32
N LYS A 156 1.84 20.32 0.98
CA LYS A 156 2.32 21.33 1.93
C LYS A 156 1.98 20.90 3.34
N LEU A 157 3.02 20.64 4.14
CA LEU A 157 2.87 20.12 5.49
C LEU A 157 3.95 20.65 6.42
N PHE A 158 3.87 20.31 7.69
CA PHE A 158 5.01 20.35 8.61
C PHE A 158 5.66 18.97 8.58
N ASN A 159 6.99 18.93 8.50
CA ASN A 159 7.70 17.67 8.56
C ASN A 159 7.40 16.94 9.85
N PRO A 160 7.38 15.60 9.83
CA PRO A 160 7.13 14.80 11.02
C PRO A 160 8.19 15.04 12.09
N GLN A 161 7.83 14.66 13.32
CA GLN A 161 8.74 14.68 14.45
C GLN A 161 9.67 13.47 14.41
N GLY A 162 10.92 13.69 14.73
CA GLY A 162 11.92 12.63 14.78
C GLY A 162 12.62 12.39 13.44
N LYS A 163 13.92 12.34 13.57
CA LYS A 163 14.84 12.12 12.44
C LYS A 163 14.77 10.68 11.98
N ARG A 164 14.19 10.43 10.83
CA ARG A 164 14.07 9.09 10.25
C ARG A 164 13.70 9.12 8.77
N MET A 165 13.86 7.96 8.16
CA MET A 165 13.44 7.73 6.78
C MET A 165 12.00 7.23 6.73
N TYR A 166 11.19 7.82 5.85
CA TYR A 166 9.81 7.46 5.58
C TYR A 166 9.69 6.88 4.17
N GLN A 167 9.12 5.70 4.06
CA GLN A 167 8.87 5.07 2.76
C GLN A 167 7.41 5.27 2.35
N PHE A 168 7.21 6.00 1.28
CA PHE A 168 5.92 6.16 0.60
C PHE A 168 5.93 5.34 -0.68
N ASN A 169 4.87 4.56 -0.94
CA ASN A 169 4.80 3.75 -2.15
C ASN A 169 3.79 4.33 -3.14
N ALA A 170 4.16 4.31 -4.41
CA ALA A 170 3.29 4.69 -5.51
C ALA A 170 2.61 3.45 -6.10
N LEU A 171 1.30 3.41 -6.03
CA LEU A 171 0.45 2.46 -6.73
C LEU A 171 -0.31 3.22 -7.81
N VAL A 172 -0.22 2.75 -9.05
CA VAL A 172 -0.83 3.43 -10.19
C VAL A 172 -1.79 2.50 -10.89
N GLN A 173 -3.01 2.99 -11.12
CA GLN A 173 -3.96 2.37 -12.00
C GLN A 173 -3.75 2.94 -13.41
N SER A 174 -3.50 2.05 -14.36
CA SER A 174 -3.35 2.38 -15.77
C SER A 174 -4.59 1.95 -16.57
N PRO A 175 -4.83 2.52 -17.76
CA PRO A 175 -5.86 2.05 -18.67
C PRO A 175 -5.65 0.56 -19.01
N GLY A 176 -6.72 -0.21 -19.07
CA GLY A 176 -6.75 -1.63 -19.40
C GLY A 176 -8.11 -2.24 -19.09
N ASP A 177 -8.33 -3.47 -19.53
CA ASP A 177 -9.61 -4.19 -19.35
C ASP A 177 -9.91 -4.50 -17.88
N VAL A 178 -8.86 -4.62 -17.06
CA VAL A 178 -8.98 -4.83 -15.61
C VAL A 178 -8.35 -3.65 -14.88
N PRO A 179 -9.12 -2.91 -14.08
CA PRO A 179 -8.63 -1.74 -13.35
C PRO A 179 -7.81 -2.16 -12.12
N MET A 180 -6.59 -2.64 -12.33
CA MET A 180 -5.70 -3.03 -11.24
C MET A 180 -4.67 -1.92 -10.97
N SER A 181 -4.48 -1.61 -9.68
CA SER A 181 -3.40 -0.74 -9.24
C SER A 181 -2.10 -1.55 -9.12
N GLY A 182 -1.07 -1.12 -9.86
CA GLY A 182 0.25 -1.75 -9.83
C GLY A 182 1.28 -0.86 -9.14
N TYR A 183 2.20 -1.48 -8.40
CA TYR A 183 3.33 -0.79 -7.80
C TYR A 183 4.24 -0.18 -8.85
N ARG A 184 4.65 1.09 -8.65
CA ARG A 184 5.52 1.83 -9.57
C ARG A 184 6.86 2.22 -8.96
N GLY A 185 6.95 2.21 -7.66
CA GLY A 185 8.17 2.54 -6.93
C GLY A 185 7.88 3.20 -5.59
N SER A 186 8.93 3.59 -4.90
CA SER A 186 8.86 4.19 -3.57
C SER A 186 9.69 5.47 -3.49
N TRP A 187 9.17 6.43 -2.73
CA TRP A 187 9.90 7.59 -2.27
C TRP A 187 10.44 7.30 -0.87
N LEU A 188 11.76 7.31 -0.73
CA LEU A 188 12.44 7.21 0.56
C LEU A 188 12.79 8.63 1.00
N ILE A 189 11.97 9.17 1.88
CA ILE A 189 12.04 10.55 2.33
C ILE A 189 12.78 10.59 3.65
N ASP A 190 13.88 11.30 3.67
CA ASP A 190 14.69 11.49 4.85
C ASP A 190 14.33 12.81 5.52
N VAL A 191 14.09 12.77 6.84
CA VAL A 191 13.82 13.93 7.70
C VAL A 191 14.89 13.97 8.78
N ASP A 192 15.63 15.11 8.83
CA ASP A 192 16.79 15.35 9.69
C ASP A 192 16.45 16.11 10.98
#